data_01312867565f8ed4b28086348dce1e19
#
_entry.id   01312867565f8ed4b28086348dce1e19
#
_cell.length_a   1.000
_cell.length_b   1.000
_cell.length_c   1.000
_cell.angle_alpha   90.00
_cell.angle_beta   90.00
_cell.angle_gamma   90.00
#
_symmetry.space_group_name_H-M   'P 1'
#
loop_
_entity.id
_entity.type
_entity.pdbx_description
1 polymer ?
#
loop_
_entity_poly.entity_id
_entity_poly.type
_entity_poly.pdbx_seq_one_letter_code
_entity_poly.pdbx_strand_id
1 'polypeptide(L)'
;KNNINPVTGDVACDHYHRYEEDIKMIADGNQNAYRFSIAWTRIIPDGVGKISREGIDFYNRLIDTCKKYNVEPLVTLYHYDLPQSLFENGGWENRATVDAYEEYVKVCFKEFGDKVNYWATINEPNYETLCCYGFGNYPPNVKNLERRWKAMYHLMLASARAVKAYKNMGYKGMIGLVSDSYPIEIL
;
A
#
# COMPACT_ATOMS: atom_id res chain seq x y z
N LYS A 1 -20.70 -11.53 5.34
CA LYS A 1 -21.75 -12.39 5.93
C LYS A 1 -22.54 -12.96 4.79
N ASN A 2 -22.68 -14.29 4.75
CA ASN A 2 -23.48 -15.08 3.79
C ASN A 2 -22.90 -15.23 2.37
N ASN A 3 -21.63 -15.54 2.23
CA ASN A 3 -21.16 -16.20 1.01
C ASN A 3 -21.60 -17.66 1.07
N ILE A 4 -22.64 -18.00 0.30
CA ILE A 4 -23.16 -19.37 0.19
C ILE A 4 -22.13 -20.30 -0.47
N ASN A 5 -21.22 -19.72 -1.27
CA ASN A 5 -20.01 -20.38 -1.80
C ASN A 5 -18.81 -19.48 -1.51
N PRO A 6 -18.03 -19.77 -0.47
CA PRO A 6 -16.86 -18.95 -0.14
C PRO A 6 -15.85 -19.00 -1.31
N VAL A 7 -15.70 -17.88 -1.97
CA VAL A 7 -14.63 -17.67 -2.96
C VAL A 7 -13.42 -17.15 -2.20
N THR A 8 -12.28 -17.81 -2.34
CA THR A 8 -11.02 -17.38 -1.72
C THR A 8 -10.16 -16.62 -2.73
N GLY A 9 -9.22 -15.84 -2.21
CA GLY A 9 -8.21 -15.15 -3.03
C GLY A 9 -6.92 -15.96 -3.24
N ASP A 10 -6.92 -17.27 -2.89
CA ASP A 10 -5.69 -18.08 -2.84
C ASP A 10 -4.98 -18.20 -4.19
N VAL A 11 -5.72 -18.22 -5.28
CA VAL A 11 -5.18 -18.22 -6.63
C VAL A 11 -5.56 -16.94 -7.37
N ALA A 12 -6.87 -16.59 -7.41
CA ALA A 12 -7.43 -15.45 -8.15
C ALA A 12 -6.89 -15.39 -9.60
N CYS A 13 -6.32 -14.25 -10.01
CA CYS A 13 -5.65 -14.11 -11.32
C CYS A 13 -4.20 -14.63 -11.34
N ASP A 14 -3.70 -15.10 -10.21
CA ASP A 14 -2.36 -15.66 -10.02
C ASP A 14 -1.22 -14.72 -10.47
N HIS A 15 -1.40 -13.41 -10.27
CA HIS A 15 -0.42 -12.40 -10.66
C HIS A 15 0.97 -12.65 -10.04
N TYR A 16 1.03 -13.24 -8.85
CA TYR A 16 2.29 -13.56 -8.17
C TYR A 16 3.20 -14.47 -9.00
N HIS A 17 2.64 -15.45 -9.73
CA HIS A 17 3.39 -16.35 -10.60
C HIS A 17 3.39 -15.89 -12.06
N ARG A 18 2.40 -15.11 -12.48
CA ARG A 18 2.16 -14.71 -13.88
C ARG A 18 2.49 -13.27 -14.19
N TYR A 19 3.11 -12.54 -13.26
CA TYR A 19 3.41 -11.11 -13.41
C TYR A 19 4.17 -10.76 -14.70
N GLU A 20 5.02 -11.63 -15.21
CA GLU A 20 5.76 -11.38 -16.45
C GLU A 20 4.83 -11.37 -17.68
N GLU A 21 3.88 -12.30 -17.73
CA GLU A 21 2.85 -12.33 -18.78
C GLU A 21 1.94 -11.11 -18.68
N ASP A 22 1.52 -10.76 -17.46
CA ASP A 22 0.63 -9.63 -17.21
C ASP A 22 1.29 -8.29 -17.60
N ILE A 23 2.55 -8.07 -17.23
CA ILE A 23 3.29 -6.87 -17.63
C ILE A 23 3.51 -6.82 -19.14
N LYS A 24 3.76 -7.98 -19.78
CA LYS A 24 3.85 -8.04 -21.24
C LYS A 24 2.53 -7.64 -21.90
N MET A 25 1.39 -8.11 -21.40
CA MET A 25 0.07 -7.71 -21.91
C MET A 25 -0.19 -6.20 -21.75
N ILE A 26 0.25 -5.59 -20.64
CA ILE A 26 0.19 -4.13 -20.44
C ILE A 26 0.98 -3.41 -21.54
N ALA A 27 2.21 -3.85 -21.82
CA ALA A 27 3.05 -3.27 -22.85
C ALA A 27 2.48 -3.48 -24.27
N ASP A 28 2.00 -4.68 -24.59
CA ASP A 28 1.37 -5.02 -25.87
C ASP A 28 0.08 -4.19 -26.10
N GLY A 29 -0.61 -3.79 -25.00
CA GLY A 29 -1.75 -2.86 -25.03
C GLY A 29 -1.37 -1.37 -25.14
N ASN A 30 -0.10 -1.05 -25.40
CA ASN A 30 0.44 0.32 -25.44
C ASN A 30 0.23 1.15 -24.16
N GLN A 31 0.08 0.50 -23.01
CA GLN A 31 0.13 1.19 -21.73
C GLN A 31 1.60 1.36 -21.31
N ASN A 32 1.92 2.54 -20.81
CA ASN A 32 3.29 2.94 -20.49
C ASN A 32 3.57 3.02 -18.99
N ALA A 33 2.59 2.72 -18.14
CA ALA A 33 2.73 2.71 -16.69
C ALA A 33 1.85 1.62 -16.07
N TYR A 34 2.32 1.08 -14.97
CA TYR A 34 1.58 0.11 -14.16
C TYR A 34 1.61 0.50 -12.69
N ARG A 35 0.44 0.71 -12.11
CA ARG A 35 0.30 0.95 -10.67
C ARG A 35 0.00 -0.35 -9.95
N PHE A 36 0.83 -0.67 -8.96
CA PHE A 36 0.62 -1.80 -8.06
C PHE A 36 0.98 -1.43 -6.62
N SER A 37 0.52 -2.22 -5.66
CA SER A 37 0.90 -2.05 -4.26
C SER A 37 1.90 -3.11 -3.82
N ILE A 38 2.79 -2.71 -2.92
CA ILE A 38 3.61 -3.64 -2.16
C ILE A 38 2.80 -4.07 -0.93
N ALA A 39 2.59 -5.38 -0.78
CA ALA A 39 1.98 -5.90 0.44
C ALA A 39 2.99 -5.79 1.60
N TRP A 40 2.63 -5.04 2.62
CA TRP A 40 3.48 -4.85 3.81
C TRP A 40 3.90 -6.19 4.41
N THR A 41 2.96 -7.12 4.53
CA THR A 41 3.21 -8.45 5.08
C THR A 41 4.16 -9.32 4.24
N ARG A 42 4.36 -9.00 2.96
CA ARG A 42 5.37 -9.67 2.14
C ARG A 42 6.79 -9.16 2.42
N ILE A 43 6.91 -7.93 2.89
CA ILE A 43 8.21 -7.33 3.23
C ILE A 43 8.56 -7.56 4.69
N ILE A 44 7.61 -7.30 5.61
CA ILE A 44 7.73 -7.52 7.05
C ILE A 44 6.48 -8.25 7.52
N PRO A 45 6.48 -9.60 7.59
CA PRO A 45 5.29 -10.42 7.82
C PRO A 45 4.46 -10.03 9.04
N ASP A 46 5.12 -9.71 10.13
CA ASP A 46 4.48 -9.30 11.40
C ASP A 46 4.35 -7.77 11.52
N GLY A 47 4.56 -7.02 10.43
CA GLY A 47 4.52 -5.55 10.43
C GLY A 47 5.73 -4.88 11.07
N VAL A 48 6.47 -5.60 11.91
CA VAL A 48 7.70 -5.16 12.57
C VAL A 48 8.73 -6.31 12.61
N GLY A 49 10.00 -5.98 12.77
CA GLY A 49 11.06 -6.96 13.02
C GLY A 49 11.61 -7.61 11.75
N LYS A 50 11.41 -8.92 11.57
CA LYS A 50 12.09 -9.69 10.52
C LYS A 50 11.67 -9.27 9.11
N ILE A 51 12.65 -8.96 8.27
CA ILE A 51 12.46 -8.66 6.86
C ILE A 51 12.46 -9.95 6.04
N SER A 52 11.48 -10.11 5.15
CA SER A 52 11.38 -11.25 4.23
C SER A 52 12.16 -10.98 2.95
N ARG A 53 13.22 -11.74 2.76
CA ARG A 53 14.00 -11.65 1.51
C ARG A 53 13.21 -12.12 0.29
N GLU A 54 12.38 -13.14 0.46
CA GLU A 54 11.51 -13.67 -0.59
C GLU A 54 10.55 -12.59 -1.15
N GLY A 55 9.91 -11.81 -0.25
CA GLY A 55 9.05 -10.71 -0.67
C GLY A 55 9.80 -9.60 -1.40
N ILE A 56 11.00 -9.24 -0.91
CA ILE A 56 11.86 -8.26 -1.57
C ILE A 56 12.25 -8.73 -2.97
N ASP A 57 12.67 -9.99 -3.11
CA ASP A 57 13.10 -10.55 -4.37
C ASP A 57 11.96 -10.62 -5.39
N PHE A 58 10.72 -10.92 -4.94
CA PHE A 58 9.54 -10.86 -5.78
C PHE A 58 9.31 -9.46 -6.36
N TYR A 59 9.27 -8.43 -5.53
CA TYR A 59 9.04 -7.06 -6.01
C TYR A 59 10.21 -6.52 -6.85
N ASN A 60 11.44 -6.93 -6.58
CA ASN A 60 12.56 -6.61 -7.46
C ASN A 60 12.34 -7.18 -8.86
N ARG A 61 11.96 -8.47 -8.98
CA ARG A 61 11.66 -9.09 -10.27
C ARG A 61 10.50 -8.40 -10.99
N LEU A 62 9.43 -8.06 -10.27
CA LEU A 62 8.28 -7.35 -10.83
C LEU A 62 8.68 -5.98 -11.40
N ILE A 63 9.43 -5.18 -10.63
CA ILE A 63 9.91 -3.86 -11.04
C ILE A 63 10.86 -3.97 -12.24
N ASP A 64 11.79 -4.93 -12.21
CA ASP A 64 12.74 -5.16 -13.32
C ASP A 64 11.99 -5.61 -14.59
N THR A 65 10.92 -6.39 -14.45
CA THR A 65 10.05 -6.78 -15.57
C THR A 65 9.32 -5.58 -16.16
N CYS A 66 8.77 -4.68 -15.33
CA CYS A 66 8.18 -3.44 -15.83
C CYS A 66 9.18 -2.65 -16.68
N LYS A 67 10.41 -2.48 -16.18
CA LYS A 67 11.47 -1.78 -16.94
C LYS A 67 11.88 -2.49 -18.22
N LYS A 68 11.96 -3.81 -18.21
CA LYS A 68 12.25 -4.64 -19.39
C LYS A 68 11.27 -4.37 -20.54
N TYR A 69 10.01 -4.15 -20.21
CA TYR A 69 8.94 -3.88 -21.19
C TYR A 69 8.62 -2.38 -21.38
N ASN A 70 9.45 -1.47 -20.85
CA ASN A 70 9.23 -0.01 -20.89
C ASN A 70 7.89 0.43 -20.27
N VAL A 71 7.45 -0.26 -19.24
CA VAL A 71 6.29 0.09 -18.42
C VAL A 71 6.80 0.74 -17.14
N GLU A 72 6.47 2.01 -16.88
CA GLU A 72 6.92 2.72 -15.68
C GLU A 72 6.19 2.20 -14.43
N PRO A 73 6.89 1.71 -13.40
CA PRO A 73 6.25 1.29 -12.16
C PRO A 73 5.83 2.49 -11.31
N LEU A 74 4.55 2.56 -10.95
CA LEU A 74 4.00 3.45 -9.92
C LEU A 74 3.66 2.61 -8.69
N VAL A 75 4.44 2.75 -7.63
CA VAL A 75 4.37 1.84 -6.47
C VAL A 75 3.59 2.47 -5.33
N THR A 76 2.54 1.79 -4.90
CA THR A 76 1.76 2.15 -3.70
C THR A 76 2.29 1.35 -2.50
N LEU A 77 2.70 2.04 -1.43
CA LEU A 77 3.30 1.42 -0.25
C LEU A 77 2.26 0.79 0.69
N TYR A 78 1.05 1.34 0.76
CA TYR A 78 -0.03 0.80 1.58
C TYR A 78 -1.38 0.93 0.86
N HIS A 79 -2.08 -0.21 0.74
CA HIS A 79 -3.40 -0.28 0.12
C HIS A 79 -4.33 -1.21 0.92
N TYR A 80 -4.61 -0.84 2.18
CA TYR A 80 -5.55 -1.49 3.11
C TYR A 80 -5.10 -2.85 3.66
N ASP A 81 -3.88 -3.25 3.44
CA ASP A 81 -3.30 -4.55 3.81
C ASP A 81 -2.48 -4.48 5.12
N LEU A 82 -3.08 -3.91 6.17
CA LEU A 82 -2.44 -3.79 7.48
C LEU A 82 -2.08 -5.17 8.05
N PRO A 83 -0.83 -5.40 8.49
CA PRO A 83 -0.44 -6.64 9.15
C PRO A 83 -1.34 -6.96 10.35
N GLN A 84 -1.74 -8.24 10.45
CA GLN A 84 -2.68 -8.70 11.47
C GLN A 84 -2.21 -8.38 12.90
N SER A 85 -0.93 -8.53 13.18
CA SER A 85 -0.35 -8.19 14.50
C SER A 85 -0.52 -6.72 14.86
N LEU A 86 -0.36 -5.81 13.89
CA LEU A 86 -0.58 -4.38 14.10
C LEU A 86 -2.07 -4.08 14.27
N PHE A 87 -2.92 -4.76 13.50
CA PHE A 87 -4.38 -4.63 13.65
C PHE A 87 -4.85 -5.03 15.04
N GLU A 88 -4.39 -6.17 15.56
CA GLU A 88 -4.70 -6.66 16.91
C GLU A 88 -4.20 -5.73 18.02
N ASN A 89 -3.13 -5.00 17.76
CA ASN A 89 -2.59 -3.98 18.65
C ASN A 89 -3.20 -2.58 18.46
N GLY A 90 -4.39 -2.49 17.88
CA GLY A 90 -5.17 -1.26 17.72
C GLY A 90 -5.05 -0.58 16.36
N GLY A 91 -4.35 -1.18 15.40
CA GLY A 91 -4.30 -0.73 14.01
C GLY A 91 -3.88 0.73 13.88
N TRP A 92 -4.52 1.46 12.98
CA TRP A 92 -4.24 2.88 12.77
C TRP A 92 -4.68 3.81 13.90
N GLU A 93 -5.40 3.32 14.91
CA GLU A 93 -5.65 4.08 16.13
C GLU A 93 -4.44 4.10 17.08
N ASN A 94 -3.49 3.19 16.88
CA ASN A 94 -2.26 3.13 17.68
C ASN A 94 -1.13 3.88 16.99
N ARG A 95 -0.49 4.80 17.73
CA ARG A 95 0.65 5.57 17.25
C ARG A 95 1.83 4.68 16.85
N ALA A 96 2.03 3.54 17.49
CA ALA A 96 3.10 2.60 17.16
C ALA A 96 3.00 2.05 15.73
N THR A 97 1.80 2.00 15.13
CA THR A 97 1.60 1.63 13.73
C THR A 97 2.26 2.64 12.78
N VAL A 98 2.27 3.92 13.14
CA VAL A 98 2.96 4.97 12.36
C VAL A 98 4.47 4.74 12.36
N ASP A 99 5.02 4.39 13.52
CA ASP A 99 6.46 4.13 13.68
C ASP A 99 6.86 2.86 12.90
N ALA A 100 6.04 1.81 12.98
CA ALA A 100 6.24 0.57 12.22
C ALA A 100 6.15 0.81 10.70
N TYR A 101 5.22 1.65 10.24
CA TYR A 101 5.09 2.03 8.85
C TYR A 101 6.32 2.79 8.34
N GLU A 102 6.86 3.71 9.13
CA GLU A 102 8.09 4.43 8.76
C GLU A 102 9.26 3.47 8.54
N GLU A 103 9.43 2.48 9.40
CA GLU A 103 10.49 1.46 9.23
C GLU A 103 10.25 0.59 7.98
N TYR A 104 9.00 0.17 7.74
CA TYR A 104 8.63 -0.58 6.54
C TYR A 104 8.96 0.20 5.26
N VAL A 105 8.57 1.47 5.16
CA VAL A 105 8.81 2.25 3.94
C VAL A 105 10.30 2.53 3.72
N LYS A 106 11.10 2.68 4.80
CA LYS A 106 12.56 2.79 4.69
C LYS A 106 13.17 1.55 4.06
N VAL A 107 12.68 0.35 4.42
CA VAL A 107 13.10 -0.90 3.78
C VAL A 107 12.74 -0.87 2.28
N CYS A 108 11.50 -0.51 1.93
CA CYS A 108 11.07 -0.41 0.53
C CYS A 108 11.93 0.58 -0.27
N PHE A 109 12.21 1.74 0.28
CA PHE A 109 13.04 2.75 -0.40
C PHE A 109 14.47 2.26 -0.58
N LYS A 110 15.06 1.60 0.42
CA LYS A 110 16.40 1.05 0.31
C LYS A 110 16.51 -0.02 -0.77
N GLU A 111 15.51 -0.88 -0.89
CA GLU A 111 15.53 -2.03 -1.80
C GLU A 111 15.09 -1.68 -3.22
N PHE A 112 14.25 -0.65 -3.41
CA PHE A 112 13.62 -0.34 -4.70
C PHE A 112 13.79 1.12 -5.13
N GLY A 113 14.27 2.02 -4.27
CA GLY A 113 14.26 3.46 -4.50
C GLY A 113 15.06 3.92 -5.72
N ASP A 114 16.14 3.23 -6.08
CA ASP A 114 16.93 3.53 -7.27
C ASP A 114 16.24 3.09 -8.58
N LYS A 115 15.20 2.24 -8.48
CA LYS A 115 14.48 1.66 -9.61
C LYS A 115 13.12 2.30 -9.87
N VAL A 116 12.52 2.93 -8.86
CA VAL A 116 11.15 3.44 -8.89
C VAL A 116 11.14 4.96 -8.77
N ASN A 117 10.55 5.63 -9.75
CA ASN A 117 10.44 7.08 -9.80
C ASN A 117 9.14 7.63 -9.22
N TYR A 118 8.10 6.79 -9.13
CA TYR A 118 6.76 7.22 -8.72
C TYR A 118 6.24 6.40 -7.55
N TRP A 119 6.01 7.08 -6.43
CA TRP A 119 5.58 6.47 -5.19
C TRP A 119 4.26 7.04 -4.69
N ALA A 120 3.34 6.17 -4.32
CA ALA A 120 2.17 6.52 -3.54
C ALA A 120 2.35 5.99 -2.11
N THR A 121 2.30 6.87 -1.13
CA THR A 121 2.51 6.48 0.26
C THR A 121 1.35 5.63 0.79
N ILE A 122 0.14 6.14 0.70
CA ILE A 122 -1.09 5.52 1.20
C ILE A 122 -2.18 5.72 0.17
N ASN A 123 -2.97 4.66 -0.08
CA ASN A 123 -4.16 4.75 -0.90
C ASN A 123 -5.34 5.24 -0.08
N GLU A 124 -5.97 6.33 -0.51
CA GLU A 124 -7.29 6.81 -0.09
C GLU A 124 -7.58 6.71 1.43
N PRO A 125 -6.79 7.34 2.29
CA PRO A 125 -6.96 7.21 3.73
C PRO A 125 -8.32 7.69 4.22
N ASN A 126 -8.95 8.63 3.50
CA ASN A 126 -10.29 9.10 3.79
C ASN A 126 -11.33 8.00 3.56
N TYR A 127 -11.25 7.29 2.42
CA TYR A 127 -12.15 6.19 2.11
C TYR A 127 -11.96 5.00 3.07
N GLU A 128 -10.72 4.59 3.31
CA GLU A 128 -10.43 3.52 4.28
C GLU A 128 -11.04 3.82 5.65
N THR A 129 -10.77 5.01 6.19
CA THR A 129 -11.29 5.38 7.52
C THR A 129 -12.80 5.54 7.54
N LEU A 130 -13.41 5.97 6.43
CA LEU A 130 -14.86 6.04 6.29
C LEU A 130 -15.49 4.64 6.32
N CYS A 131 -14.92 3.69 5.60
CA CYS A 131 -15.37 2.31 5.60
C CYS A 131 -15.16 1.60 6.94
N CYS A 132 -13.99 1.82 7.57
CA CYS A 132 -13.62 1.16 8.83
C CYS A 132 -14.38 1.71 10.04
N TYR A 133 -14.53 3.04 10.13
CA TYR A 133 -14.99 3.73 11.34
C TYR A 133 -16.24 4.61 11.12
N GLY A 134 -16.56 4.97 9.87
CA GLY A 134 -17.77 5.71 9.54
C GLY A 134 -18.94 4.77 9.27
N PHE A 135 -18.85 3.99 8.22
CA PHE A 135 -19.86 3.00 7.84
C PHE A 135 -19.75 1.69 8.67
N GLY A 136 -18.57 1.34 9.12
CA GLY A 136 -18.29 0.12 9.87
C GLY A 136 -18.49 -1.15 9.06
N ASN A 137 -18.30 -1.10 7.75
CA ASN A 137 -18.41 -2.25 6.84
C ASN A 137 -17.06 -2.93 6.56
N TYR A 138 -15.95 -2.29 6.92
CA TYR A 138 -14.61 -2.87 6.94
C TYR A 138 -14.11 -3.05 8.38
N PRO A 139 -13.21 -4.01 8.65
CA PRO A 139 -12.56 -4.12 9.96
C PRO A 139 -11.91 -2.78 10.37
N PRO A 140 -12.04 -2.40 11.65
CA PRO A 140 -12.59 -3.10 12.82
C PRO A 140 -14.11 -3.07 12.95
N ASN A 141 -14.86 -2.67 11.94
CA ASN A 141 -16.33 -2.64 11.90
C ASN A 141 -16.95 -1.73 12.98
N VAL A 142 -16.35 -0.60 13.19
CA VAL A 142 -16.75 0.39 14.20
C VAL A 142 -17.48 1.56 13.56
N LYS A 143 -18.50 2.09 14.23
CA LYS A 143 -19.15 3.35 13.84
C LYS A 143 -18.86 4.39 14.91
N ASN A 144 -17.77 5.11 14.74
CA ASN A 144 -17.33 6.12 15.70
C ASN A 144 -16.46 7.18 15.02
N LEU A 145 -16.93 8.42 14.98
CA LEU A 145 -16.26 9.53 14.29
C LEU A 145 -14.96 9.95 14.96
N GLU A 146 -14.87 9.91 16.29
CA GLU A 146 -13.65 10.26 17.02
C GLU A 146 -12.52 9.28 16.68
N ARG A 147 -12.83 7.98 16.72
CA ARG A 147 -11.87 6.92 16.31
C ARG A 147 -11.49 7.04 14.84
N ARG A 148 -12.45 7.39 13.96
CA ARG A 148 -12.16 7.69 12.56
C ARG A 148 -11.13 8.79 12.42
N TRP A 149 -11.33 9.93 13.08
CA TRP A 149 -10.39 11.05 12.98
C TRP A 149 -9.03 10.73 13.56
N LYS A 150 -8.97 9.93 14.61
CA LYS A 150 -7.71 9.46 15.19
C LYS A 150 -6.94 8.58 14.19
N ALA A 151 -7.60 7.61 13.56
CA ALA A 151 -6.99 6.76 12.53
C ALA A 151 -6.55 7.58 11.32
N MET A 152 -7.40 8.51 10.84
CA MET A 152 -7.08 9.41 9.73
C MET A 152 -5.84 10.27 10.02
N TYR A 153 -5.75 10.83 11.22
CA TYR A 153 -4.58 11.60 11.64
C TYR A 153 -3.30 10.76 11.59
N HIS A 154 -3.35 9.51 12.05
CA HIS A 154 -2.18 8.62 12.02
C HIS A 154 -1.80 8.21 10.60
N LEU A 155 -2.76 7.95 9.72
CA LEU A 155 -2.50 7.69 8.30
C LEU A 155 -1.83 8.89 7.63
N MET A 156 -2.34 10.10 7.84
CA MET A 156 -1.73 11.31 7.30
C MET A 156 -0.31 11.54 7.83
N LEU A 157 -0.10 11.27 9.11
CA LEU A 157 1.21 11.38 9.73
C LEU A 157 2.18 10.32 9.20
N ALA A 158 1.71 9.08 8.98
CA ALA A 158 2.49 8.01 8.37
C ALA A 158 2.92 8.38 6.95
N SER A 159 2.00 8.92 6.15
CA SER A 159 2.30 9.45 4.82
C SER A 159 3.35 10.57 4.85
N ALA A 160 3.21 11.54 5.75
CA ALA A 160 4.17 12.64 5.88
C ALA A 160 5.57 12.13 6.29
N ARG A 161 5.65 11.13 7.18
CA ARG A 161 6.91 10.50 7.58
C ARG A 161 7.54 9.72 6.43
N ALA A 162 6.76 9.01 5.63
CA ALA A 162 7.26 8.33 4.44
C ALA A 162 7.87 9.31 3.43
N VAL A 163 7.19 10.43 3.15
CA VAL A 163 7.72 11.50 2.29
C VAL A 163 9.03 12.06 2.84
N LYS A 164 9.08 12.32 4.15
CA LYS A 164 10.30 12.82 4.81
C LYS A 164 11.44 11.80 4.73
N ALA A 165 11.16 10.52 4.98
CA ALA A 165 12.15 9.45 4.89
C ALA A 165 12.72 9.33 3.48
N TYR A 166 11.86 9.33 2.46
CA TYR A 166 12.26 9.28 1.05
C TYR A 166 13.21 10.41 0.67
N LYS A 167 12.86 11.65 1.04
CA LYS A 167 13.68 12.84 0.75
C LYS A 167 15.01 12.82 1.51
N ASN A 168 15.01 12.39 2.78
CA ASN A 168 16.21 12.30 3.60
C ASN A 168 17.19 11.23 3.08
N MET A 169 16.67 10.17 2.43
CA MET A 169 17.50 9.16 1.77
C MET A 169 18.09 9.64 0.42
N GLY A 170 17.74 10.84 -0.03
CA GLY A 170 18.34 11.48 -1.21
C GLY A 170 17.70 11.10 -2.54
N TYR A 171 16.62 10.34 -2.56
CA TYR A 171 15.91 9.97 -3.79
C TYR A 171 15.24 11.18 -4.46
N LYS A 172 15.20 11.18 -5.80
CA LYS A 172 14.76 12.33 -6.63
C LYS A 172 13.40 12.14 -7.28
N GLY A 173 12.82 10.94 -7.19
CA GLY A 173 11.52 10.64 -7.77
C GLY A 173 10.38 11.41 -7.10
N MET A 174 9.17 11.19 -7.59
CA MET A 174 7.95 11.79 -7.07
C MET A 174 7.33 10.88 -6.03
N ILE A 175 6.89 11.46 -4.92
CA ILE A 175 6.21 10.74 -3.83
C ILE A 175 5.06 11.57 -3.30
N GLY A 176 3.90 10.96 -3.12
CA GLY A 176 2.71 11.62 -2.62
C GLY A 176 1.65 10.66 -2.09
N LEU A 177 0.48 11.19 -1.83
CA LEU A 177 -0.70 10.48 -1.36
C LEU A 177 -1.64 10.24 -2.54
N VAL A 178 -2.37 9.13 -2.54
CA VAL A 178 -3.55 8.95 -3.40
C VAL A 178 -4.78 9.37 -2.60
N SER A 179 -5.50 10.37 -3.10
CA SER A 179 -6.72 10.88 -2.46
C SER A 179 -7.93 10.58 -3.34
N ASP A 180 -8.99 10.10 -2.71
CA ASP A 180 -10.33 10.17 -3.27
C ASP A 180 -10.95 11.52 -2.89
N SER A 181 -11.55 12.18 -3.84
CA SER A 181 -12.30 13.41 -3.61
C SER A 181 -13.61 13.39 -4.41
N TYR A 182 -14.69 13.72 -3.73
CA TYR A 182 -15.98 13.88 -4.38
C TYR A 182 -16.29 15.37 -4.49
N PRO A 183 -16.75 15.87 -5.64
CA PRO A 183 -17.25 17.23 -5.75
C PRO A 183 -18.47 17.36 -4.82
N ILE A 184 -18.44 18.34 -3.93
CA ILE A 184 -19.60 18.71 -3.09
C ILE A 184 -20.28 19.85 -3.80
N GLU A 185 -21.43 19.60 -4.42
CA GLU A 185 -22.35 20.67 -4.86
C GLU A 185 -23.18 21.09 -3.65
N ILE A 186 -23.05 22.37 -3.29
CA ILE A 186 -23.97 22.99 -2.32
C ILE A 186 -25.15 23.46 -3.14
N LEU A 187 -26.27 22.74 -3.03
CA LEU A 187 -27.56 23.13 -3.60
C LEU A 187 -28.23 24.20 -2.77
#